data_8b03168530a370c3e0f9207ab75396dd
#
_entry.id   8b03168530a370c3e0f9207ab75396dd
#
_cell.length_a   1.000
_cell.length_b   1.000
_cell.length_c   1.000
_cell.angle_alpha   90.00
_cell.angle_beta   90.00
_cell.angle_gamma   90.00
#
_symmetry.space_group_name_H-M   'P 1'
#
loop_
_entity.id
_entity.type
_entity.pdbx_description
1 polymer ?
#
loop_
_entity_poly.entity_id
_entity_poly.type
_entity_poly.pdbx_seq_one_letter_code
_entity_poly.pdbx_strand_id
1 'polypeptide(L)'
;FIRNFTHKIVQSGLFVLFFAELWERFCYYGMRALLAVYVAEQFTQGDRSAASGMYGAFTALVYALGFFGGTIADKYLGYRRAIIVGGVLMAAGEFMLMIPTEEMFLMGLAVLIVGNGLFKPNISTLVGKLYKQGDARRDGGFTIFYMGINLGAFLAPIACRWVAGVMGTGGKPDYRWGFIAAGIGMLLGVVTFWRGFAALGDKGLPPKGREGMSSILVVLFGGLALAPAVYMLLAKAELAGYVTLALLIGILLYLIGYGLKSDKVTFQRILALIILLIGNIAFWASFEQAGNSLNFFARDQVKWESTDNFPLGGTRGELKAADAQSVTLPVGFARALDGAKASAVNITVTYPSPENVNIKVDATAELAS
;
A
#
# COMPACT_ATOMS: atom_id res chain seq x y z
N PHE A 1 -6.06 -43.43 -1.76
CA PHE A 1 -6.56 -42.53 -2.80
C PHE A 1 -7.06 -41.19 -2.21
N ILE A 2 -7.98 -41.20 -1.27
CA ILE A 2 -8.55 -40.00 -0.62
C ILE A 2 -7.48 -39.13 0.05
N ARG A 3 -6.51 -39.74 0.74
CA ARG A 3 -5.42 -39.00 1.41
C ARG A 3 -4.51 -38.28 0.44
N ASN A 4 -4.18 -38.86 -0.72
CA ASN A 4 -3.38 -38.23 -1.76
C ASN A 4 -4.16 -37.15 -2.51
N PHE A 5 -5.47 -37.34 -2.71
CA PHE A 5 -6.35 -36.36 -3.35
C PHE A 5 -6.53 -35.11 -2.49
N THR A 6 -6.80 -35.26 -1.19
CA THR A 6 -6.89 -34.13 -0.24
C THR A 6 -5.55 -33.40 -0.10
N HIS A 7 -4.42 -34.11 -0.11
CA HIS A 7 -3.10 -33.50 -0.07
C HIS A 7 -2.85 -32.63 -1.30
N LYS A 8 -3.22 -33.10 -2.49
CA LYS A 8 -3.06 -32.36 -3.76
C LYS A 8 -3.94 -31.13 -3.82
N ILE A 9 -5.20 -31.20 -3.34
CA ILE A 9 -6.11 -30.04 -3.27
C ILE A 9 -5.57 -28.98 -2.32
N VAL A 10 -5.12 -29.36 -1.13
CA VAL A 10 -4.57 -28.42 -0.15
C VAL A 10 -3.36 -27.67 -0.73
N GLN A 11 -2.43 -28.40 -1.34
CA GLN A 11 -1.26 -27.76 -1.96
C GLN A 11 -1.62 -26.84 -3.11
N SER A 12 -2.44 -27.29 -4.06
CA SER A 12 -2.84 -26.48 -5.21
C SER A 12 -3.65 -25.25 -4.77
N GLY A 13 -4.59 -25.42 -3.83
CA GLY A 13 -5.37 -24.30 -3.29
C GLY A 13 -4.50 -23.28 -2.54
N LEU A 14 -3.51 -23.73 -1.78
CA LEU A 14 -2.58 -22.84 -1.08
C LEU A 14 -1.77 -21.99 -2.06
N PHE A 15 -1.26 -22.56 -3.16
CA PHE A 15 -0.52 -21.79 -4.17
C PHE A 15 -1.40 -20.76 -4.87
N VAL A 16 -2.67 -21.09 -5.16
CA VAL A 16 -3.62 -20.11 -5.71
C VAL A 16 -3.78 -18.92 -4.76
N LEU A 17 -3.97 -19.17 -3.47
CA LEU A 17 -4.11 -18.12 -2.46
C LEU A 17 -2.81 -17.35 -2.24
N PHE A 18 -1.66 -18.03 -2.27
CA PHE A 18 -0.33 -17.42 -2.20
C PHE A 18 -0.13 -16.38 -3.32
N PHE A 19 -0.35 -16.78 -4.58
CA PHE A 19 -0.15 -15.86 -5.70
C PHE A 19 -1.20 -14.74 -5.76
N ALA A 20 -2.45 -15.04 -5.40
CA ALA A 20 -3.48 -14.01 -5.32
C ALA A 20 -3.15 -12.94 -4.26
N GLU A 21 -2.68 -13.38 -3.08
CA GLU A 21 -2.22 -12.48 -2.03
C GLU A 21 -0.94 -11.73 -2.40
N LEU A 22 0.02 -12.40 -3.05
CA LEU A 22 1.25 -11.76 -3.53
C LEU A 22 0.92 -10.57 -4.42
N TRP A 23 0.04 -10.74 -5.40
CA TRP A 23 -0.35 -9.68 -6.32
C TRP A 23 -1.18 -8.59 -5.64
N GLU A 24 -2.03 -8.96 -4.69
CA GLU A 24 -2.77 -7.97 -3.89
C GLU A 24 -1.81 -7.16 -3.01
N ARG A 25 -0.84 -7.80 -2.39
CA ARG A 25 0.19 -7.10 -1.62
C ARG A 25 1.09 -6.24 -2.52
N PHE A 26 1.41 -6.72 -3.72
CA PHE A 26 2.08 -5.90 -4.73
C PHE A 26 1.27 -4.63 -5.03
N CYS A 27 -0.03 -4.74 -5.29
CA CYS A 27 -0.91 -3.61 -5.49
C CYS A 27 -0.87 -2.64 -4.30
N TYR A 28 -1.18 -3.12 -3.11
CA TYR A 28 -1.28 -2.30 -1.91
C TYR A 28 0.02 -1.59 -1.54
N TYR A 29 1.14 -2.33 -1.47
CA TYR A 29 2.42 -1.74 -1.06
C TYR A 29 3.07 -0.91 -2.18
N GLY A 30 2.79 -1.21 -3.45
CA GLY A 30 3.22 -0.40 -4.57
C GLY A 30 2.59 0.99 -4.54
N MET A 31 1.27 1.05 -4.42
CA MET A 31 0.53 2.29 -4.26
C MET A 31 0.97 3.04 -3.00
N ARG A 32 1.00 2.35 -1.86
CA ARG A 32 1.33 2.94 -0.57
C ARG A 32 2.73 3.59 -0.53
N ALA A 33 3.71 3.00 -1.20
CA ALA A 33 5.06 3.55 -1.28
C ALA A 33 5.13 4.90 -2.03
N LEU A 34 4.18 5.13 -2.93
CA LEU A 34 4.09 6.36 -3.74
C LEU A 34 3.13 7.39 -3.13
N LEU A 35 2.15 6.94 -2.33
CA LEU A 35 1.01 7.74 -1.87
C LEU A 35 1.41 9.06 -1.22
N ALA A 36 2.18 9.01 -0.14
CA ALA A 36 2.52 10.21 0.63
C ALA A 36 3.33 11.21 -0.22
N VAL A 37 4.26 10.71 -1.03
CA VAL A 37 5.11 11.54 -1.89
C VAL A 37 4.28 12.17 -3.01
N TYR A 38 3.41 11.40 -3.67
CA TYR A 38 2.55 11.91 -4.74
C TYR A 38 1.59 12.98 -4.23
N VAL A 39 0.95 12.74 -3.07
CA VAL A 39 0.04 13.72 -2.45
C VAL A 39 0.79 15.01 -2.12
N ALA A 40 2.00 14.90 -1.53
CA ALA A 40 2.81 16.06 -1.20
C ALA A 40 3.16 16.90 -2.43
N GLU A 41 3.53 16.25 -3.52
CA GLU A 41 3.95 16.95 -4.75
C GLU A 41 2.78 17.45 -5.59
N GLN A 42 1.68 16.70 -5.65
CA GLN A 42 0.59 16.98 -6.59
C GLN A 42 -0.52 17.87 -5.99
N PHE A 43 -0.88 17.67 -4.72
CA PHE A 43 -2.09 18.26 -4.14
C PHE A 43 -1.82 19.23 -2.99
N THR A 44 -0.73 19.06 -2.24
CA THR A 44 -0.48 19.88 -1.05
C THR A 44 0.69 20.87 -1.20
N GLN A 45 1.14 21.11 -2.42
CA GLN A 45 2.22 22.06 -2.73
C GLN A 45 3.49 21.85 -1.89
N GLY A 46 3.79 20.61 -1.55
CA GLY A 46 4.94 20.23 -0.71
C GLY A 46 4.64 20.16 0.78
N ASP A 47 3.42 20.45 1.24
CA ASP A 47 3.05 20.29 2.65
C ASP A 47 3.00 18.80 3.01
N ARG A 48 4.08 18.37 3.71
CA ARG A 48 4.25 16.99 4.18
C ARG A 48 3.30 16.66 5.33
N SER A 49 2.88 17.64 6.12
CA SER A 49 1.96 17.41 7.23
C SER A 49 0.59 17.02 6.71
N ALA A 50 0.06 17.77 5.73
CA ALA A 50 -1.19 17.43 5.07
C ALA A 50 -1.14 16.07 4.36
N ALA A 51 -0.06 15.79 3.62
CA ALA A 51 0.15 14.49 2.97
C ALA A 51 0.22 13.33 3.99
N SER A 52 0.89 13.54 5.12
CA SER A 52 0.97 12.56 6.21
C SER A 52 -0.39 12.32 6.87
N GLY A 53 -1.20 13.36 7.03
CA GLY A 53 -2.56 13.26 7.52
C GLY A 53 -3.44 12.38 6.63
N MET A 54 -3.39 12.59 5.31
CA MET A 54 -4.12 11.78 4.33
C MET A 54 -3.63 10.33 4.31
N TYR A 55 -2.31 10.11 4.36
CA TYR A 55 -1.73 8.77 4.47
C TYR A 55 -2.20 8.03 5.74
N GLY A 56 -2.22 8.71 6.87
CA GLY A 56 -2.72 8.18 8.13
C GLY A 56 -4.21 7.83 8.07
N ALA A 57 -5.04 8.72 7.51
CA ALA A 57 -6.48 8.48 7.31
C ALA A 57 -6.72 7.27 6.39
N PHE A 58 -6.01 7.19 5.26
CA PHE A 58 -6.07 6.06 4.36
C PHE A 58 -5.76 4.74 5.08
N THR A 59 -4.64 4.69 5.79
CA THR A 59 -4.20 3.48 6.51
C THR A 59 -5.23 3.06 7.56
N ALA A 60 -5.73 4.00 8.36
CA ALA A 60 -6.73 3.71 9.39
C ALA A 60 -8.04 3.14 8.80
N LEU A 61 -8.52 3.73 7.70
CA LEU A 61 -9.76 3.32 7.05
C LEU A 61 -9.64 1.95 6.36
N VAL A 62 -8.50 1.62 5.78
CA VAL A 62 -8.23 0.28 5.21
C VAL A 62 -8.40 -0.81 6.26
N TYR A 63 -7.85 -0.62 7.46
CA TYR A 63 -8.00 -1.60 8.54
C TYR A 63 -9.42 -1.62 9.12
N ALA A 64 -10.05 -0.46 9.28
CA ALA A 64 -11.40 -0.36 9.83
C ALA A 64 -12.45 -1.08 8.96
N LEU A 65 -12.38 -0.92 7.63
CA LEU A 65 -13.33 -1.55 6.72
C LEU A 65 -13.18 -3.07 6.61
N GLY A 66 -12.02 -3.61 6.93
CA GLY A 66 -11.78 -5.06 6.94
C GLY A 66 -12.75 -5.84 7.84
N PHE A 67 -13.18 -5.25 8.94
CA PHE A 67 -14.16 -5.87 9.84
C PHE A 67 -15.51 -6.13 9.14
N PHE A 68 -15.99 -5.19 8.35
CA PHE A 68 -17.26 -5.32 7.65
C PHE A 68 -17.20 -6.32 6.49
N GLY A 69 -16.07 -6.37 5.77
CA GLY A 69 -15.90 -7.24 4.60
C GLY A 69 -15.96 -8.73 4.94
N GLY A 70 -15.41 -9.14 6.08
CA GLY A 70 -15.54 -10.52 6.58
C GLY A 70 -17.00 -10.89 6.86
N THR A 71 -17.73 -10.03 7.57
CA THR A 71 -19.16 -10.23 7.88
C THR A 71 -20.03 -10.30 6.62
N ILE A 72 -19.74 -9.47 5.62
CA ILE A 72 -20.46 -9.46 4.34
C ILE A 72 -20.21 -10.77 3.57
N ALA A 73 -18.98 -11.26 3.56
CA ALA A 73 -18.66 -12.52 2.92
C ALA A 73 -19.35 -13.70 3.59
N ASP A 74 -19.35 -13.76 4.91
CA ASP A 74 -20.00 -14.84 5.66
C ASP A 74 -21.52 -14.90 5.42
N LYS A 75 -22.17 -13.76 5.31
CA LYS A 75 -23.64 -13.68 5.26
C LYS A 75 -24.21 -13.64 3.84
N TYR A 76 -23.47 -13.11 2.87
CA TYR A 76 -24.04 -12.75 1.57
C TYR A 76 -23.27 -13.30 0.35
N LEU A 77 -21.92 -13.19 0.31
CA LEU A 77 -21.16 -13.46 -0.91
C LEU A 77 -20.49 -14.83 -0.95
N GLY A 78 -20.09 -15.35 0.19
CA GLY A 78 -19.02 -16.33 0.25
C GLY A 78 -17.65 -15.71 -0.04
N TYR A 79 -16.61 -16.36 0.39
CA TYR A 79 -15.24 -15.78 0.33
C TYR A 79 -14.74 -15.58 -1.09
N ARG A 80 -15.03 -16.51 -2.02
CA ARG A 80 -14.54 -16.41 -3.41
C ARG A 80 -15.05 -15.17 -4.11
N ARG A 81 -16.36 -14.91 -4.01
CA ARG A 81 -16.96 -13.74 -4.64
C ARG A 81 -16.51 -12.45 -3.98
N ALA A 82 -16.37 -12.44 -2.65
CA ALA A 82 -15.88 -11.29 -1.92
C ALA A 82 -14.45 -10.92 -2.34
N ILE A 83 -13.57 -11.91 -2.53
CA ILE A 83 -12.20 -11.71 -3.01
C ILE A 83 -12.20 -11.15 -4.45
N ILE A 84 -13.01 -11.70 -5.36
CA ILE A 84 -13.09 -11.20 -6.75
C ILE A 84 -13.63 -9.78 -6.78
N VAL A 85 -14.76 -9.51 -6.13
CA VAL A 85 -15.36 -8.17 -6.10
C VAL A 85 -14.40 -7.16 -5.46
N GLY A 86 -13.78 -7.54 -4.34
CA GLY A 86 -12.78 -6.72 -3.66
C GLY A 86 -11.58 -6.41 -4.55
N GLY A 87 -11.02 -7.42 -5.22
CA GLY A 87 -9.88 -7.25 -6.12
C GLY A 87 -10.19 -6.39 -7.34
N VAL A 88 -11.38 -6.54 -7.94
CA VAL A 88 -11.82 -5.68 -9.05
C VAL A 88 -11.99 -4.23 -8.60
N LEU A 89 -12.57 -3.99 -7.41
CA LEU A 89 -12.69 -2.64 -6.86
C LEU A 89 -11.31 -2.04 -6.55
N MET A 90 -10.38 -2.83 -6.00
CA MET A 90 -9.01 -2.35 -5.77
C MET A 90 -8.33 -1.95 -7.08
N ALA A 91 -8.40 -2.78 -8.11
CA ALA A 91 -7.83 -2.44 -9.42
C ALA A 91 -8.48 -1.19 -10.03
N ALA A 92 -9.80 -1.06 -9.94
CA ALA A 92 -10.51 0.13 -10.40
C ALA A 92 -10.05 1.38 -9.63
N GLY A 93 -9.91 1.29 -8.30
CA GLY A 93 -9.37 2.36 -7.48
C GLY A 93 -7.97 2.80 -7.93
N GLU A 94 -7.05 1.85 -8.17
CA GLU A 94 -5.69 2.16 -8.66
C GLU A 94 -5.71 2.90 -10.02
N PHE A 95 -6.57 2.48 -10.95
CA PHE A 95 -6.69 3.17 -12.23
C PHE A 95 -7.30 4.58 -12.10
N MET A 96 -8.16 4.80 -11.10
CA MET A 96 -8.67 6.14 -10.80
C MET A 96 -7.58 7.06 -10.26
N LEU A 97 -6.57 6.55 -9.53
CA LEU A 97 -5.44 7.34 -9.03
C LEU A 97 -4.58 7.94 -10.17
N MET A 98 -4.70 7.40 -11.39
CA MET A 98 -4.03 7.97 -12.57
C MET A 98 -4.58 9.35 -12.95
N ILE A 99 -5.85 9.64 -12.62
CA ILE A 99 -6.51 10.90 -13.00
C ILE A 99 -6.02 11.99 -12.04
N PRO A 100 -5.34 13.04 -12.54
CA PRO A 100 -4.62 14.01 -11.71
C PRO A 100 -5.53 15.10 -11.12
N THR A 101 -6.75 14.76 -10.71
CA THR A 101 -7.65 15.61 -9.95
C THR A 101 -7.80 15.07 -8.54
N GLU A 102 -7.84 15.96 -7.55
CA GLU A 102 -7.93 15.57 -6.15
C GLU A 102 -9.18 14.74 -5.87
N GLU A 103 -10.31 15.10 -6.47
CA GLU A 103 -11.59 14.43 -6.30
C GLU A 103 -11.52 12.96 -6.79
N MET A 104 -10.97 12.75 -7.99
CA MET A 104 -10.84 11.41 -8.56
C MET A 104 -9.80 10.58 -7.81
N PHE A 105 -8.73 11.21 -7.35
CA PHE A 105 -7.71 10.57 -6.54
C PHE A 105 -8.29 10.09 -5.20
N LEU A 106 -8.97 10.96 -4.46
CA LEU A 106 -9.63 10.60 -3.20
C LEU A 106 -10.72 9.55 -3.39
N MET A 107 -11.49 9.64 -4.48
CA MET A 107 -12.51 8.64 -4.81
C MET A 107 -11.84 7.29 -5.14
N GLY A 108 -10.73 7.30 -5.88
CA GLY A 108 -9.93 6.10 -6.17
C GLY A 108 -9.44 5.43 -4.88
N LEU A 109 -8.89 6.20 -3.94
CA LEU A 109 -8.52 5.69 -2.62
C LEU A 109 -9.72 5.12 -1.86
N ALA A 110 -10.88 5.79 -1.91
CA ALA A 110 -12.08 5.31 -1.25
C ALA A 110 -12.56 3.96 -1.82
N VAL A 111 -12.58 3.82 -3.14
CA VAL A 111 -12.94 2.57 -3.83
C VAL A 111 -11.94 1.45 -3.49
N LEU A 112 -10.65 1.78 -3.45
CA LEU A 112 -9.59 0.86 -3.07
C LEU A 112 -9.76 0.37 -1.61
N ILE A 113 -10.06 1.27 -0.67
CA ILE A 113 -10.34 0.94 0.73
C ILE A 113 -11.51 -0.04 0.83
N VAL A 114 -12.62 0.22 0.14
CA VAL A 114 -13.79 -0.67 0.10
C VAL A 114 -13.40 -2.03 -0.47
N GLY A 115 -12.66 -2.04 -1.57
CA GLY A 115 -12.16 -3.26 -2.21
C GLY A 115 -11.27 -4.09 -1.28
N ASN A 116 -10.30 -3.45 -0.63
CA ASN A 116 -9.40 -4.11 0.32
C ASN A 116 -10.17 -4.70 1.51
N GLY A 117 -11.17 -3.97 2.03
CA GLY A 117 -12.06 -4.46 3.08
C GLY A 117 -12.76 -5.77 2.71
N LEU A 118 -13.15 -5.95 1.44
CA LEU A 118 -13.75 -7.19 0.94
C LEU A 118 -12.71 -8.28 0.63
N PHE A 119 -11.49 -7.92 0.22
CA PHE A 119 -10.46 -8.87 -0.19
C PHE A 119 -9.74 -9.47 1.00
N LYS A 120 -9.10 -8.62 1.80
CA LYS A 120 -8.08 -9.02 2.78
C LYS A 120 -8.55 -9.99 3.87
N PRO A 121 -9.65 -9.76 4.59
CA PRO A 121 -10.09 -10.70 5.63
C PRO A 121 -10.51 -12.04 5.03
N ASN A 122 -11.04 -12.04 3.82
CA ASN A 122 -11.65 -13.19 3.19
C ASN A 122 -10.62 -14.16 2.61
N ILE A 123 -9.53 -13.66 2.01
CA ILE A 123 -8.47 -14.52 1.51
C ILE A 123 -7.74 -15.22 2.66
N SER A 124 -7.45 -14.51 3.75
CA SER A 124 -6.81 -15.08 4.94
C SER A 124 -7.69 -16.16 5.61
N THR A 125 -9.00 -15.90 5.69
CA THR A 125 -9.98 -16.89 6.19
C THR A 125 -10.02 -18.11 5.30
N LEU A 126 -9.96 -17.94 3.98
CA LEU A 126 -10.00 -19.03 3.02
C LEU A 126 -8.77 -19.95 3.12
N VAL A 127 -7.57 -19.39 3.43
CA VAL A 127 -6.38 -20.20 3.76
C VAL A 127 -6.68 -21.16 4.91
N GLY A 128 -7.26 -20.64 6.00
CA GLY A 128 -7.62 -21.46 7.15
C GLY A 128 -8.62 -22.57 6.83
N LYS A 129 -9.53 -22.32 5.87
CA LYS A 129 -10.56 -23.28 5.45
C LYS A 129 -10.04 -24.40 4.52
N LEU A 130 -8.83 -24.29 3.99
CA LEU A 130 -8.19 -25.39 3.27
C LEU A 130 -7.82 -26.55 4.18
N TYR A 131 -7.62 -26.29 5.47
CA TYR A 131 -7.18 -27.25 6.47
C TYR A 131 -8.34 -27.66 7.37
N LYS A 132 -8.37 -28.93 7.77
CA LYS A 132 -9.29 -29.40 8.81
C LYS A 132 -8.84 -28.84 10.17
N GLN A 133 -9.80 -28.74 11.09
CA GLN A 133 -9.48 -28.36 12.46
C GLN A 133 -8.50 -29.38 13.08
N GLY A 134 -7.41 -28.87 13.68
CA GLY A 134 -6.36 -29.72 14.26
C GLY A 134 -5.33 -30.27 13.26
N ASP A 135 -5.38 -29.88 11.98
CA ASP A 135 -4.35 -30.28 10.99
C ASP A 135 -3.03 -29.57 11.29
N ALA A 136 -1.99 -30.32 11.65
CA ALA A 136 -0.66 -29.80 11.99
C ALA A 136 0.02 -29.05 10.82
N ARG A 137 -0.43 -29.23 9.58
CA ARG A 137 0.10 -28.53 8.39
C ARG A 137 -0.43 -27.10 8.25
N ARG A 138 -1.46 -26.74 9.02
CA ARG A 138 -2.12 -25.43 8.93
C ARG A 138 -1.14 -24.28 9.17
N ASP A 139 -0.31 -24.39 10.18
CA ASP A 139 0.68 -23.35 10.52
C ASP A 139 1.73 -23.18 9.42
N GLY A 140 2.23 -24.30 8.85
CA GLY A 140 3.11 -24.26 7.67
C GLY A 140 2.43 -23.64 6.45
N GLY A 141 1.13 -23.89 6.25
CA GLY A 141 0.35 -23.26 5.19
C GLY A 141 0.23 -21.76 5.35
N PHE A 142 -0.04 -21.27 6.56
CA PHE A 142 -0.01 -19.83 6.84
C PHE A 142 1.38 -19.23 6.67
N THR A 143 2.44 -19.93 7.04
CA THR A 143 3.82 -19.47 6.82
C THR A 143 4.10 -19.27 5.33
N ILE A 144 3.74 -20.22 4.47
CA ILE A 144 3.88 -20.10 3.02
C ILE A 144 3.03 -18.92 2.50
N PHE A 145 1.79 -18.78 2.96
CA PHE A 145 0.93 -17.66 2.59
C PHE A 145 1.55 -16.30 2.96
N TYR A 146 2.14 -16.19 4.17
CA TYR A 146 2.87 -15.00 4.62
C TYR A 146 4.13 -14.70 3.78
N MET A 147 4.81 -15.72 3.26
CA MET A 147 5.90 -15.49 2.30
C MET A 147 5.41 -14.76 1.05
N GLY A 148 4.20 -15.07 0.56
CA GLY A 148 3.58 -14.34 -0.55
C GLY A 148 3.34 -12.86 -0.23
N ILE A 149 2.85 -12.57 0.99
CA ILE A 149 2.70 -11.20 1.49
C ILE A 149 4.03 -10.44 1.42
N ASN A 150 5.08 -11.03 2.00
CA ASN A 150 6.40 -10.38 2.08
C ASN A 150 7.05 -10.22 0.71
N LEU A 151 6.91 -11.21 -0.17
CA LEU A 151 7.44 -11.12 -1.53
C LEU A 151 6.75 -10.02 -2.34
N GLY A 152 5.42 -9.93 -2.27
CA GLY A 152 4.66 -8.84 -2.90
C GLY A 152 5.06 -7.47 -2.35
N ALA A 153 5.17 -7.34 -1.02
CA ALA A 153 5.57 -6.11 -0.35
C ALA A 153 7.00 -5.66 -0.70
N PHE A 154 7.92 -6.61 -0.90
CA PHE A 154 9.29 -6.34 -1.30
C PHE A 154 9.40 -5.87 -2.75
N LEU A 155 8.75 -6.58 -3.68
CA LEU A 155 8.85 -6.29 -5.11
C LEU A 155 8.11 -5.01 -5.51
N ALA A 156 7.01 -4.69 -4.84
CA ALA A 156 6.09 -3.63 -5.26
C ALA A 156 6.71 -2.23 -5.25
N PRO A 157 7.35 -1.75 -4.18
CA PRO A 157 7.96 -0.41 -4.18
C PRO A 157 9.02 -0.26 -5.26
N ILE A 158 9.81 -1.31 -5.50
CA ILE A 158 10.86 -1.34 -6.52
C ILE A 158 10.25 -1.22 -7.92
N ALA A 159 9.29 -2.09 -8.25
CA ALA A 159 8.69 -2.14 -9.57
C ALA A 159 7.86 -0.89 -9.87
N CYS A 160 6.98 -0.47 -8.95
CA CYS A 160 6.11 0.69 -9.16
C CYS A 160 6.92 1.99 -9.24
N ARG A 161 7.97 2.13 -8.42
CA ARG A 161 8.86 3.30 -8.48
C ARG A 161 9.69 3.31 -9.75
N TRP A 162 10.17 2.14 -10.20
CA TRP A 162 10.90 2.02 -11.45
C TRP A 162 10.03 2.40 -12.66
N VAL A 163 8.81 1.87 -12.74
CA VAL A 163 7.84 2.24 -13.80
C VAL A 163 7.57 3.74 -13.79
N ALA A 164 7.33 4.33 -12.62
CA ALA A 164 7.13 5.76 -12.47
C ALA A 164 8.35 6.57 -12.96
N GLY A 165 9.56 6.07 -12.73
CA GLY A 165 10.80 6.70 -13.20
C GLY A 165 10.97 6.62 -14.71
N VAL A 166 10.75 5.44 -15.31
CA VAL A 166 10.89 5.22 -16.78
C VAL A 166 9.85 6.02 -17.55
N MET A 167 8.64 6.13 -17.04
CA MET A 167 7.53 6.84 -17.69
C MET A 167 7.51 8.34 -17.35
N GLY A 168 8.43 8.79 -16.53
CA GLY A 168 8.59 10.19 -16.18
C GLY A 168 9.22 11.02 -17.30
N THR A 169 9.08 12.32 -17.21
CA THR A 169 9.65 13.27 -18.19
C THR A 169 10.47 14.34 -17.48
N GLY A 170 11.50 14.86 -18.16
CA GLY A 170 12.34 15.93 -17.61
C GLY A 170 13.09 15.54 -16.32
N GLY A 171 13.45 14.26 -16.16
CA GLY A 171 14.15 13.75 -14.98
C GLY A 171 13.27 13.59 -13.73
N LYS A 172 11.98 13.84 -13.85
CA LYS A 172 11.00 13.64 -12.74
C LYS A 172 10.17 12.39 -12.98
N PRO A 173 9.92 11.57 -11.93
CA PRO A 173 9.06 10.40 -12.05
C PRO A 173 7.60 10.84 -12.23
N ASP A 174 6.85 10.09 -13.03
CA ASP A 174 5.40 10.19 -13.07
C ASP A 174 4.78 9.05 -12.24
N TYR A 175 4.44 9.35 -11.02
CA TYR A 175 3.90 8.36 -10.06
C TYR A 175 2.59 7.70 -10.50
N ARG A 176 1.84 8.34 -11.42
CA ARG A 176 0.58 7.80 -11.96
C ARG A 176 0.79 6.46 -12.64
N TRP A 177 1.92 6.29 -13.32
CA TRP A 177 2.29 5.01 -13.92
C TRP A 177 2.64 3.94 -12.90
N GLY A 178 3.13 4.34 -11.73
CA GLY A 178 3.31 3.42 -10.60
C GLY A 178 1.98 2.87 -10.09
N PHE A 179 0.93 3.70 -10.01
CA PHE A 179 -0.42 3.26 -9.66
C PHE A 179 -1.02 2.31 -10.71
N ILE A 180 -0.78 2.60 -12.02
CA ILE A 180 -1.17 1.68 -13.09
C ILE A 180 -0.49 0.32 -12.92
N ALA A 181 0.81 0.29 -12.65
CA ALA A 181 1.54 -0.96 -12.43
C ALA A 181 0.97 -1.75 -11.24
N ALA A 182 0.61 -1.06 -10.15
CA ALA A 182 -0.07 -1.64 -9.00
C ALA A 182 -1.45 -2.22 -9.38
N GLY A 183 -2.24 -1.48 -10.15
CA GLY A 183 -3.55 -1.93 -10.64
C GLY A 183 -3.48 -3.15 -11.57
N ILE A 184 -2.49 -3.18 -12.47
CA ILE A 184 -2.22 -4.35 -13.32
C ILE A 184 -1.85 -5.56 -12.45
N GLY A 185 -0.99 -5.37 -11.44
CA GLY A 185 -0.69 -6.41 -10.46
C GLY A 185 -1.96 -6.97 -9.81
N MET A 186 -2.88 -6.09 -9.41
CA MET A 186 -4.16 -6.53 -8.83
C MET A 186 -5.01 -7.35 -9.79
N LEU A 187 -5.10 -6.95 -11.07
CA LEU A 187 -5.80 -7.73 -12.09
C LEU A 187 -5.17 -9.11 -12.28
N LEU A 188 -3.84 -9.21 -12.26
CA LEU A 188 -3.14 -10.50 -12.30
C LEU A 188 -3.52 -11.37 -11.10
N GLY A 189 -3.64 -10.78 -9.91
CA GLY A 189 -4.14 -11.44 -8.71
C GLY A 189 -5.56 -11.98 -8.88
N VAL A 190 -6.47 -11.15 -9.37
CA VAL A 190 -7.88 -11.53 -9.63
C VAL A 190 -7.95 -12.68 -10.64
N VAL A 191 -7.22 -12.57 -11.77
CA VAL A 191 -7.19 -13.60 -12.81
C VAL A 191 -6.61 -14.92 -12.28
N THR A 192 -5.52 -14.85 -11.54
CA THR A 192 -4.88 -16.01 -10.90
C THR A 192 -5.85 -16.71 -9.94
N PHE A 193 -6.53 -15.93 -9.11
CA PHE A 193 -7.50 -16.46 -8.15
C PHE A 193 -8.71 -17.09 -8.86
N TRP A 194 -9.28 -16.41 -9.87
CA TRP A 194 -10.42 -16.90 -10.63
C TRP A 194 -10.11 -18.21 -11.36
N ARG A 195 -8.97 -18.28 -12.06
CA ARG A 195 -8.53 -19.52 -12.74
C ARG A 195 -8.25 -20.65 -11.76
N GLY A 196 -7.89 -20.31 -10.52
CA GLY A 196 -7.59 -21.27 -9.47
C GLY A 196 -8.81 -21.85 -8.73
N PHE A 197 -10.03 -21.50 -9.07
CA PHE A 197 -11.24 -21.92 -8.35
C PHE A 197 -11.38 -23.44 -8.22
N ALA A 198 -11.01 -24.19 -9.26
CA ALA A 198 -11.03 -25.64 -9.22
C ALA A 198 -10.14 -26.25 -8.11
N ALA A 199 -9.01 -25.60 -7.84
CA ALA A 199 -8.09 -26.03 -6.78
C ALA A 199 -8.62 -25.78 -5.36
N LEU A 200 -9.65 -24.94 -5.20
CA LEU A 200 -10.27 -24.64 -3.92
C LEU A 200 -11.42 -25.62 -3.54
N GLY A 201 -11.83 -26.50 -4.48
CA GLY A 201 -12.90 -27.47 -4.26
C GLY A 201 -14.23 -26.80 -3.90
N ASP A 202 -14.79 -27.11 -2.74
CA ASP A 202 -16.02 -26.55 -2.17
C ASP A 202 -15.80 -25.33 -1.25
N LYS A 203 -14.56 -24.94 -1.04
CA LYS A 203 -14.22 -23.88 -0.07
C LYS A 203 -14.57 -22.50 -0.58
N GLY A 204 -15.19 -21.69 0.26
CA GLY A 204 -15.48 -20.29 -0.03
C GLY A 204 -16.67 -20.03 -0.95
N LEU A 205 -17.53 -21.02 -1.16
CA LEU A 205 -18.79 -20.88 -1.90
C LEU A 205 -19.77 -19.95 -1.14
N PRO A 206 -20.73 -19.33 -1.85
CA PRO A 206 -21.74 -18.49 -1.21
C PRO A 206 -22.64 -19.32 -0.27
N PRO A 207 -23.26 -18.68 0.73
CA PRO A 207 -24.26 -19.32 1.58
C PRO A 207 -25.46 -19.80 0.73
N LYS A 208 -26.13 -20.85 1.22
CA LYS A 208 -27.33 -21.39 0.56
C LYS A 208 -28.38 -20.30 0.37
N GLY A 209 -28.98 -20.23 -0.82
CA GLY A 209 -29.97 -19.22 -1.19
C GLY A 209 -29.38 -17.85 -1.56
N ARG A 210 -28.04 -17.71 -1.62
CA ARG A 210 -27.33 -16.51 -2.03
C ARG A 210 -26.43 -16.72 -3.26
N GLU A 211 -26.67 -17.77 -4.00
CA GLU A 211 -25.87 -18.14 -5.18
C GLU A 211 -26.10 -17.22 -6.39
N GLY A 212 -27.19 -16.45 -6.40
CA GLY A 212 -27.58 -15.55 -7.49
C GLY A 212 -26.64 -14.36 -7.68
N MET A 213 -26.72 -13.76 -8.89
CA MET A 213 -25.99 -12.52 -9.23
C MET A 213 -26.46 -11.33 -8.37
N SER A 214 -27.71 -11.34 -7.93
CA SER A 214 -28.28 -10.29 -7.06
C SER A 214 -27.45 -10.05 -5.81
N SER A 215 -26.92 -11.11 -5.18
CA SER A 215 -26.06 -10.96 -4.00
C SER A 215 -24.76 -10.20 -4.31
N ILE A 216 -24.17 -10.43 -5.49
CA ILE A 216 -22.98 -9.71 -5.95
C ILE A 216 -23.32 -8.23 -6.17
N LEU A 217 -24.41 -7.95 -6.88
CA LEU A 217 -24.83 -6.57 -7.18
C LEU A 217 -25.15 -5.79 -5.91
N VAL A 218 -25.86 -6.39 -4.96
CA VAL A 218 -26.18 -5.75 -3.69
C VAL A 218 -24.90 -5.36 -2.92
N VAL A 219 -23.90 -6.25 -2.88
CA VAL A 219 -22.63 -5.94 -2.18
C VAL A 219 -21.78 -4.96 -2.96
N LEU A 220 -21.73 -5.07 -4.29
CA LEU A 220 -21.00 -4.13 -5.14
C LEU A 220 -21.55 -2.71 -4.99
N PHE A 221 -22.87 -2.55 -5.18
CA PHE A 221 -23.51 -1.24 -5.05
C PHE A 221 -23.54 -0.74 -3.60
N GLY A 222 -23.74 -1.62 -2.62
CA GLY A 222 -23.62 -1.28 -1.21
C GLY A 222 -22.22 -0.84 -0.82
N GLY A 223 -21.20 -1.50 -1.33
CA GLY A 223 -19.80 -1.10 -1.15
C GLY A 223 -19.51 0.26 -1.82
N LEU A 224 -19.93 0.43 -3.07
CA LEU A 224 -19.79 1.71 -3.77
C LEU A 224 -20.57 2.84 -3.10
N ALA A 225 -21.71 2.56 -2.47
CA ALA A 225 -22.47 3.54 -1.69
C ALA A 225 -21.72 4.00 -0.42
N LEU A 226 -20.77 3.23 0.08
CA LEU A 226 -19.88 3.63 1.18
C LEU A 226 -18.73 4.52 0.71
N ALA A 227 -18.35 4.45 -0.56
CA ALA A 227 -17.20 5.20 -1.09
C ALA A 227 -17.31 6.72 -0.87
N PRO A 228 -18.47 7.39 -1.03
CA PRO A 228 -18.60 8.81 -0.70
C PRO A 228 -18.33 9.13 0.77
N ALA A 229 -18.75 8.28 1.71
CA ALA A 229 -18.47 8.48 3.13
C ALA A 229 -16.97 8.32 3.43
N VAL A 230 -16.33 7.32 2.83
CA VAL A 230 -14.88 7.12 2.92
C VAL A 230 -14.12 8.28 2.27
N TYR A 231 -14.57 8.75 1.12
CA TYR A 231 -14.05 9.97 0.46
C TYR A 231 -14.09 11.18 1.40
N MET A 232 -15.23 11.42 2.06
CA MET A 232 -15.36 12.55 3.00
C MET A 232 -14.39 12.45 4.18
N LEU A 233 -14.14 11.23 4.68
CA LEU A 233 -13.16 11.00 5.75
C LEU A 233 -11.73 11.20 5.27
N LEU A 234 -11.41 10.82 4.04
CA LEU A 234 -10.10 11.07 3.43
C LEU A 234 -9.86 12.55 3.18
N ALA A 235 -10.87 13.26 2.66
CA ALA A 235 -10.81 14.70 2.42
C ALA A 235 -10.66 15.52 3.72
N LYS A 236 -11.08 14.94 4.87
CA LYS A 236 -10.98 15.54 6.20
C LYS A 236 -10.21 14.62 7.13
N ALA A 237 -8.88 14.54 6.93
CA ALA A 237 -8.01 13.61 7.68
C ALA A 237 -8.13 13.74 9.21
N GLU A 238 -8.34 14.96 9.73
CA GLU A 238 -8.59 15.18 11.15
C GLU A 238 -9.88 14.47 11.62
N LEU A 239 -10.95 14.54 10.83
CA LEU A 239 -12.20 13.85 11.14
C LEU A 239 -12.00 12.34 11.17
N ALA A 240 -11.24 11.79 10.23
CA ALA A 240 -10.88 10.37 10.23
C ALA A 240 -10.12 9.99 11.50
N GLY A 241 -9.20 10.84 11.96
CA GLY A 241 -8.48 10.68 13.23
C GLY A 241 -9.43 10.63 14.44
N TYR A 242 -10.36 11.59 14.54
CA TYR A 242 -11.35 11.61 15.64
C TYR A 242 -12.28 10.39 15.61
N VAL A 243 -12.75 9.99 14.43
CA VAL A 243 -13.59 8.79 14.29
C VAL A 243 -12.83 7.53 14.72
N THR A 244 -11.57 7.38 14.27
CA THR A 244 -10.73 6.24 14.64
C THR A 244 -10.47 6.20 16.15
N LEU A 245 -10.17 7.35 16.76
CA LEU A 245 -9.97 7.47 18.21
C LEU A 245 -11.24 7.13 18.99
N ALA A 246 -12.39 7.63 18.55
CA ALA A 246 -13.68 7.33 19.16
C ALA A 246 -14.01 5.84 19.10
N LEU A 247 -13.76 5.19 17.96
CA LEU A 247 -13.90 3.74 17.81
C LEU A 247 -12.97 2.96 18.75
N LEU A 248 -11.72 3.36 18.85
CA LEU A 248 -10.75 2.74 19.76
C LEU A 248 -11.22 2.84 21.22
N ILE A 249 -11.60 4.04 21.65
CA ILE A 249 -12.13 4.28 23.02
C ILE A 249 -13.38 3.44 23.26
N GLY A 250 -14.31 3.42 22.29
CA GLY A 250 -15.54 2.63 22.38
C GLY A 250 -15.28 1.13 22.54
N ILE A 251 -14.31 0.58 21.76
CA ILE A 251 -13.90 -0.82 21.87
C ILE A 251 -13.27 -1.10 23.23
N LEU A 252 -12.39 -0.24 23.73
CA LEU A 252 -11.77 -0.41 25.04
C LEU A 252 -12.80 -0.37 26.16
N LEU A 253 -13.73 0.58 26.13
CA LEU A 253 -14.82 0.67 27.12
C LEU A 253 -15.75 -0.56 27.06
N TYR A 254 -16.06 -1.03 25.85
CA TYR A 254 -16.83 -2.27 25.68
C TYR A 254 -16.12 -3.48 26.27
N LEU A 255 -14.82 -3.66 25.98
CA LEU A 255 -14.03 -4.77 26.51
C LEU A 255 -13.94 -4.72 28.05
N ILE A 256 -13.69 -3.54 28.63
CA ILE A 256 -13.65 -3.36 30.08
C ILE A 256 -15.02 -3.67 30.68
N GLY A 257 -16.09 -3.10 30.12
CA GLY A 257 -17.46 -3.33 30.60
C GLY A 257 -17.89 -4.79 30.50
N TYR A 258 -17.50 -5.50 29.44
CA TYR A 258 -17.72 -6.93 29.30
C TYR A 258 -16.93 -7.72 30.36
N GLY A 259 -15.65 -7.35 30.53
CA GLY A 259 -14.78 -8.00 31.51
C GLY A 259 -15.27 -7.87 32.94
N LEU A 260 -15.76 -6.69 33.33
CA LEU A 260 -16.31 -6.42 34.66
C LEU A 260 -17.58 -7.21 34.98
N LYS A 261 -18.31 -7.64 33.94
CA LYS A 261 -19.52 -8.49 34.05
C LYS A 261 -19.23 -9.98 33.94
N SER A 262 -17.99 -10.36 33.66
CA SER A 262 -17.56 -11.74 33.44
C SER A 262 -16.93 -12.34 34.70
N ASP A 263 -16.62 -13.64 34.66
CA ASP A 263 -15.84 -14.32 35.68
C ASP A 263 -14.38 -13.82 35.77
N LYS A 264 -13.73 -14.06 36.88
CA LYS A 264 -12.36 -13.60 37.15
C LYS A 264 -11.35 -14.02 36.07
N VAL A 265 -11.45 -15.22 35.52
CA VAL A 265 -10.52 -15.74 34.49
C VAL A 265 -10.72 -14.97 33.18
N THR A 266 -11.98 -14.76 32.77
CA THR A 266 -12.33 -13.98 31.59
C THR A 266 -11.86 -12.54 31.71
N PHE A 267 -12.06 -11.91 32.88
CA PHE A 267 -11.56 -10.55 33.13
C PHE A 267 -10.04 -10.45 33.01
N GLN A 268 -9.28 -11.40 33.58
CA GLN A 268 -7.83 -11.42 33.47
C GLN A 268 -7.37 -11.58 31.99
N ARG A 269 -8.08 -12.43 31.21
CA ARG A 269 -7.79 -12.58 29.76
C ARG A 269 -8.04 -11.28 28.99
N ILE A 270 -9.10 -10.56 29.31
CA ILE A 270 -9.39 -9.27 28.69
C ILE A 270 -8.35 -8.23 29.08
N LEU A 271 -7.91 -8.19 30.34
CA LEU A 271 -6.84 -7.29 30.77
C LEU A 271 -5.54 -7.58 30.03
N ALA A 272 -5.16 -8.85 29.90
CA ALA A 272 -4.00 -9.26 29.11
C ALA A 272 -4.14 -8.85 27.62
N LEU A 273 -5.33 -9.01 27.03
CA LEU A 273 -5.62 -8.55 25.67
C LEU A 273 -5.44 -7.03 25.53
N ILE A 274 -5.92 -6.23 26.47
CA ILE A 274 -5.79 -4.77 26.45
C ILE A 274 -4.31 -4.37 26.53
N ILE A 275 -3.52 -5.01 27.40
CA ILE A 275 -2.07 -4.75 27.51
C ILE A 275 -1.36 -5.07 26.19
N LEU A 276 -1.69 -6.22 25.57
CA LEU A 276 -1.16 -6.59 24.27
C LEU A 276 -1.58 -5.63 23.16
N LEU A 277 -2.82 -5.12 23.19
CA LEU A 277 -3.29 -4.10 22.26
C LEU A 277 -2.50 -2.81 22.36
N ILE A 278 -2.21 -2.33 23.57
CA ILE A 278 -1.40 -1.12 23.78
C ILE A 278 0.01 -1.31 23.22
N GLY A 279 0.66 -2.43 23.51
CA GLY A 279 1.97 -2.77 22.94
C GLY A 279 1.95 -2.87 21.41
N ASN A 280 0.88 -3.46 20.86
CA ASN A 280 0.69 -3.56 19.41
C ASN A 280 0.49 -2.19 18.75
N ILE A 281 -0.25 -1.27 19.38
CA ILE A 281 -0.41 0.11 18.89
C ILE A 281 0.96 0.80 18.81
N ALA A 282 1.78 0.71 19.85
CA ALA A 282 3.12 1.32 19.86
C ALA A 282 4.01 0.76 18.75
N PHE A 283 4.01 -0.56 18.55
CA PHE A 283 4.74 -1.22 17.46
C PHE A 283 4.28 -0.72 16.09
N TRP A 284 2.97 -0.78 15.81
CA TRP A 284 2.45 -0.40 14.50
C TRP A 284 2.56 1.09 14.21
N ALA A 285 2.43 1.95 15.23
CA ALA A 285 2.67 3.39 15.07
C ALA A 285 4.10 3.68 14.58
N SER A 286 5.09 2.93 15.07
CA SER A 286 6.48 3.04 14.60
C SER A 286 6.69 2.39 13.23
N PHE A 287 6.14 1.20 13.01
CA PHE A 287 6.29 0.44 11.77
C PHE A 287 5.67 1.16 10.56
N GLU A 288 4.48 1.76 10.73
CA GLU A 288 3.76 2.46 9.67
C GLU A 288 4.47 3.74 9.19
N GLN A 289 5.46 4.25 9.93
CA GLN A 289 6.29 5.37 9.48
C GLN A 289 7.12 5.04 8.23
N ALA A 290 7.32 3.75 7.93
CA ALA A 290 8.08 3.32 6.75
C ALA A 290 7.52 3.88 5.43
N GLY A 291 6.21 3.95 5.29
CA GLY A 291 5.54 4.51 4.10
C GLY A 291 5.34 6.03 4.12
N ASN A 292 5.66 6.70 5.20
CA ASN A 292 5.44 8.12 5.43
C ASN A 292 6.72 8.85 5.82
N SER A 293 6.92 9.15 7.09
CA SER A 293 8.04 10.00 7.56
C SER A 293 9.41 9.42 7.22
N LEU A 294 9.60 8.09 7.31
CA LEU A 294 10.85 7.46 6.90
C LEU A 294 11.04 7.50 5.39
N ASN A 295 9.96 7.43 4.61
CA ASN A 295 10.02 7.58 3.14
C ASN A 295 10.46 9.01 2.76
N PHE A 296 9.87 10.04 3.38
CA PHE A 296 10.31 11.41 3.19
C PHE A 296 11.77 11.61 3.65
N PHE A 297 12.14 11.07 4.81
CA PHE A 297 13.51 11.14 5.30
C PHE A 297 14.50 10.49 4.31
N ALA A 298 14.21 9.28 3.84
CA ALA A 298 15.05 8.58 2.88
C ALA A 298 15.21 9.35 1.57
N ARG A 299 14.13 9.97 1.08
CA ARG A 299 14.17 10.75 -0.15
C ARG A 299 14.97 12.05 -0.02
N ASP A 300 14.79 12.77 1.10
CA ASP A 300 15.21 14.16 1.21
C ASP A 300 16.48 14.34 2.03
N GLN A 301 16.81 13.42 2.95
CA GLN A 301 17.90 13.56 3.90
C GLN A 301 19.04 12.55 3.70
N VAL A 302 18.77 11.43 3.04
CA VAL A 302 19.79 10.41 2.81
C VAL A 302 20.59 10.76 1.56
N LYS A 303 21.91 10.85 1.69
CA LYS A 303 22.81 10.94 0.56
C LYS A 303 22.81 9.61 -0.18
N TRP A 304 22.25 9.60 -1.37
CA TRP A 304 22.39 8.47 -2.28
C TRP A 304 23.68 8.66 -3.08
N GLU A 305 24.77 8.02 -2.65
CA GLU A 305 25.92 7.86 -3.53
C GLU A 305 25.50 6.91 -4.65
N SER A 306 25.28 7.47 -5.83
CA SER A 306 25.05 6.63 -7.01
C SER A 306 26.39 5.98 -7.36
N THR A 307 26.58 4.73 -6.97
CA THR A 307 27.52 3.87 -7.67
C THR A 307 26.95 3.60 -9.05
N ASP A 308 27.76 3.71 -10.08
CA ASP A 308 27.41 3.69 -11.51
C ASP A 308 26.57 2.47 -11.97
N ASN A 309 26.24 1.54 -11.08
CA ASN A 309 25.61 0.26 -11.35
C ASN A 309 24.22 0.07 -10.73
N PHE A 310 23.60 1.10 -10.11
CA PHE A 310 22.28 0.93 -9.54
C PHE A 310 21.20 1.57 -10.43
N PRO A 311 20.26 0.79 -11.01
CA PRO A 311 19.27 1.30 -11.96
C PRO A 311 18.17 2.18 -11.35
N LEU A 312 18.29 2.57 -10.09
CA LEU A 312 17.30 3.39 -9.37
C LEU A 312 17.66 4.88 -9.44
N GLY A 313 17.66 5.40 -10.66
CA GLY A 313 17.30 6.78 -10.95
C GLY A 313 18.09 7.90 -10.28
N GLY A 314 19.40 7.80 -10.16
CA GLY A 314 20.25 8.96 -10.05
C GLY A 314 20.73 9.35 -11.46
N THR A 315 20.21 10.41 -12.03
CA THR A 315 20.79 10.98 -13.23
C THR A 315 22.12 11.63 -12.86
N ARG A 316 23.20 10.95 -13.16
CA ARG A 316 24.51 11.60 -13.32
C ARG A 316 24.41 12.44 -14.58
N GLY A 317 24.12 13.72 -14.43
CA GLY A 317 24.27 14.67 -15.52
C GLY A 317 25.76 15.03 -15.64
N GLU A 318 26.47 14.53 -16.61
CA GLU A 318 27.70 15.20 -17.07
C GLU A 318 27.29 16.52 -17.72
N LEU A 319 27.47 17.60 -16.97
CA LEU A 319 27.34 18.95 -17.51
C LEU A 319 28.62 19.27 -18.26
N LYS A 320 28.59 19.15 -19.58
CA LYS A 320 29.63 19.71 -20.43
C LYS A 320 29.45 21.22 -20.46
N ALA A 321 30.31 21.93 -19.77
CA ALA A 321 30.25 23.38 -19.61
C ALA A 321 30.65 24.19 -20.87
N ALA A 322 30.83 23.56 -22.01
CA ALA A 322 31.32 24.25 -23.20
C ALA A 322 30.41 25.35 -23.70
N ASP A 323 29.08 25.28 -23.46
CA ASP A 323 28.12 26.20 -24.06
C ASP A 323 27.07 26.78 -23.15
N ALA A 324 27.09 26.54 -21.83
CA ALA A 324 26.05 26.97 -20.91
C ALA A 324 26.50 28.06 -19.95
N GLN A 325 25.99 29.27 -20.11
CA GLN A 325 26.17 30.36 -19.14
C GLN A 325 25.32 30.20 -17.86
N SER A 326 24.31 29.33 -17.90
CA SER A 326 23.50 28.96 -16.74
C SER A 326 22.94 27.57 -16.88
N VAL A 327 22.90 26.83 -15.79
CA VAL A 327 22.30 25.50 -15.70
C VAL A 327 21.16 25.55 -14.71
N THR A 328 19.93 25.32 -15.18
CA THR A 328 18.76 25.17 -14.31
C THR A 328 18.64 23.71 -13.92
N LEU A 329 18.92 23.42 -12.67
CA LEU A 329 18.73 22.08 -12.08
C LEU A 329 17.26 21.92 -11.62
N PRO A 330 16.71 20.70 -11.61
CA PRO A 330 15.34 20.46 -11.12
C PRO A 330 15.14 21.02 -9.72
N VAL A 331 13.87 21.27 -9.35
CA VAL A 331 13.45 21.93 -8.11
C VAL A 331 14.34 21.62 -6.91
N GLY A 332 14.96 22.65 -6.34
CA GLY A 332 15.94 22.56 -5.25
C GLY A 332 17.39 22.79 -5.68
N PHE A 333 17.67 22.89 -6.97
CA PHE A 333 19.01 23.09 -7.50
C PHE A 333 18.99 24.18 -8.58
N ALA A 334 19.41 25.37 -8.28
CA ALA A 334 19.63 26.41 -9.27
C ALA A 334 21.02 27.01 -9.05
N ARG A 335 21.81 27.10 -10.10
CA ARG A 335 23.07 27.84 -10.07
C ARG A 335 23.43 28.38 -11.43
N ALA A 336 23.86 29.62 -11.45
CA ALA A 336 24.54 30.23 -12.58
C ALA A 336 26.04 29.89 -12.46
N LEU A 337 26.63 29.41 -13.52
CA LEU A 337 28.07 29.27 -13.70
C LEU A 337 28.54 30.50 -14.50
N ASP A 338 28.98 31.55 -13.81
CA ASP A 338 29.52 32.72 -14.49
C ASP A 338 30.98 32.46 -14.93
N GLY A 339 31.17 32.49 -16.22
CA GLY A 339 32.46 32.80 -16.83
C GLY A 339 33.54 31.73 -16.83
N ALA A 340 33.32 30.50 -16.43
CA ALA A 340 34.34 29.46 -16.45
C ALA A 340 34.24 28.58 -17.71
N LYS A 341 35.25 28.60 -18.55
CA LYS A 341 35.48 27.59 -19.57
C LYS A 341 36.06 26.36 -18.88
N ALA A 342 35.21 25.43 -18.48
CA ALA A 342 35.66 24.15 -17.93
C ALA A 342 35.25 23.00 -18.85
N SER A 343 36.13 22.05 -19.04
CA SER A 343 35.86 20.85 -19.86
C SER A 343 34.95 19.84 -19.17
N ALA A 344 34.89 19.87 -17.84
CA ALA A 344 33.92 19.12 -17.03
C ALA A 344 33.72 19.82 -15.66
N VAL A 345 32.51 19.79 -15.12
CA VAL A 345 32.19 20.31 -13.79
C VAL A 345 31.57 19.19 -12.98
N ASN A 346 32.23 18.77 -11.91
CA ASN A 346 31.66 17.86 -10.94
C ASN A 346 30.90 18.67 -9.88
N ILE A 347 29.59 18.53 -9.85
CA ILE A 347 28.74 19.21 -8.86
C ILE A 347 28.40 18.21 -7.75
N THR A 348 28.98 18.41 -6.58
CA THR A 348 28.61 17.68 -5.38
C THR A 348 27.61 18.53 -4.59
N VAL A 349 26.38 18.06 -4.48
CA VAL A 349 25.34 18.75 -3.73
C VAL A 349 25.27 18.14 -2.34
N THR A 350 25.57 18.95 -1.31
CA THR A 350 25.44 18.55 0.09
C THR A 350 24.18 19.20 0.66
N TYR A 351 23.25 18.38 1.17
CA TYR A 351 22.03 18.85 1.82
C TYR A 351 22.20 18.92 3.33
N PRO A 352 22.25 20.10 3.92
CA PRO A 352 22.13 20.22 5.38
C PRO A 352 20.76 20.75 5.84
N SER A 353 19.98 21.44 5.00
CA SER A 353 18.68 22.00 5.36
C SER A 353 17.97 22.53 4.11
N PRO A 354 16.61 22.54 4.06
CA PRO A 354 15.87 23.13 2.95
C PRO A 354 16.13 24.63 2.73
N GLU A 355 16.67 25.34 3.70
CA GLU A 355 16.93 26.79 3.61
C GLU A 355 18.37 27.15 3.21
N ASN A 356 19.33 26.22 3.30
CA ASN A 356 20.74 26.48 2.99
C ASN A 356 21.35 25.33 2.18
N VAL A 357 21.24 25.43 0.88
CA VAL A 357 21.91 24.52 -0.04
C VAL A 357 23.33 25.08 -0.30
N ASN A 358 24.34 24.54 0.35
CA ASN A 358 25.72 24.79 -0.01
C ASN A 358 26.12 23.86 -1.17
N ILE A 359 26.22 24.42 -2.34
CA ILE A 359 26.73 23.71 -3.52
C ILE A 359 28.25 23.91 -3.53
N LYS A 360 29.01 22.86 -3.25
CA LYS A 360 30.43 22.85 -3.47
C LYS A 360 30.68 22.39 -4.90
N VAL A 361 31.20 23.30 -5.71
CA VAL A 361 31.62 22.98 -7.07
C VAL A 361 33.13 22.74 -6.99
N ASP A 362 33.56 21.50 -7.06
CA ASP A 362 34.95 21.18 -7.29
C ASP A 362 35.16 21.20 -8.82
N ALA A 363 35.53 22.37 -9.32
CA ALA A 363 36.01 22.50 -10.67
C ALA A 363 37.49 22.05 -10.69
N THR A 364 37.75 20.85 -11.13
CA THR A 364 39.09 20.49 -11.65
C THR A 364 39.16 21.09 -13.04
N ALA A 365 39.42 22.40 -13.08
CA ALA A 365 39.75 23.07 -14.34
C ALA A 365 41.23 22.95 -14.57
N GLU A 366 41.63 22.19 -15.57
CA GLU A 366 42.80 22.54 -16.34
C GLU A 366 42.40 23.76 -17.15
N LEU A 367 42.82 24.93 -16.72
CA LEU A 367 42.79 26.14 -17.52
C LEU A 367 43.66 25.87 -18.75
N ALA A 368 43.03 25.63 -19.90
CA ALA A 368 43.71 25.74 -21.18
C ALA A 368 44.12 27.21 -21.30
N SER A 369 45.42 27.47 -21.23
CA SER A 369 46.11 28.73 -21.51
C SER A 369 45.82 29.25 -22.91
#